data_ca2a837d5f36786c7cf039aef691055c
#
_entry.id   ca2a837d5f36786c7cf039aef691055c
#
_cell.length_a   1.000
_cell.length_b   1.000
_cell.length_c   1.000
_cell.angle_alpha   90.00
_cell.angle_beta   90.00
_cell.angle_gamma   90.00
#
_symmetry.space_group_name_H-M   'P 1'
#
loop_
_entity.id
_entity.type
_entity.pdbx_description
1 polymer ?
#
loop_
_entity_poly.entity_id
_entity_poly.type
_entity_poly.pdbx_seq_one_letter_code
_entity_poly.pdbx_strand_id
1 'polypeptide(L)'
;MLLPDPGRSRAVLLGVPDYRRLAPLPGVAAGVARLGDLLCDPTVWGLPRRHVTVLPGRASADDVLAAVRDAGEATADTLLVYFAGHGLREPGGDQLYLALADADDDHLAIGTLPYPEVLRVARRAAGRARRRITFLDCCYSGLAIAMGGSGAVLERAELARLVSEPGDGHGRSGSWLMTSASRTQRSFTPPHGYPYFTGALIDVLENGVPGAGPALAVHRFAQRVEERFQERIRGRIPDPDRPESQYVAHNVDPDESWVRNRAHVTPHVVPPRSSLPADAERFVRALRRLLAGQGFAVLPEGGAEGLKAGWLKRRCQVSGEERLIGYLKSRYARTGAVAFTDTHLCLHSSSAGTRMRIPYSRVNEVSLDTATEEVHSGAATDQTVLMDTSLLMITRVTLGHRTLEFREYHPEPVQKALLAFLPAMAELRLRRPEWFGRPLRHARE
;
A
#
# COMPACT_ATOMS: atom_id res chain seq x y z
N MET A 1 -0.98 4.32 14.11
CA MET A 1 -1.41 4.22 12.71
C MET A 1 -2.18 5.50 12.39
N LEU A 2 -1.58 6.41 11.63
CA LEU A 2 -2.21 7.71 11.35
C LEU A 2 -2.94 7.62 10.00
N LEU A 3 -4.26 7.49 10.07
CA LEU A 3 -5.14 7.73 8.92
C LEU A 3 -5.05 9.21 8.51
N PRO A 4 -5.33 9.55 7.25
CA PRO A 4 -5.51 10.94 6.85
C PRO A 4 -6.55 11.63 7.72
N ASP A 5 -6.23 12.84 8.19
CA ASP A 5 -7.14 13.65 8.98
C ASP A 5 -8.33 14.13 8.12
N PRO A 6 -9.57 13.69 8.39
CA PRO A 6 -10.72 14.10 7.59
C PRO A 6 -11.00 15.62 7.63
N GLY A 7 -10.67 16.25 8.73
CA GLY A 7 -10.86 17.70 8.91
C GLY A 7 -9.90 18.54 8.05
N ARG A 8 -8.76 17.96 7.68
CA ARG A 8 -7.67 18.62 6.95
C ARG A 8 -7.49 18.09 5.52
N SER A 9 -8.39 17.21 5.08
CA SER A 9 -8.37 16.57 3.76
C SER A 9 -9.52 17.05 2.89
N ARG A 10 -9.35 16.96 1.57
CA ARG A 10 -10.35 17.31 0.56
C ARG A 10 -10.37 16.25 -0.55
N ALA A 11 -11.52 16.12 -1.19
CA ALA A 11 -11.68 15.30 -2.38
C ALA A 11 -12.41 16.08 -3.48
N VAL A 12 -11.95 15.92 -4.73
CA VAL A 12 -12.60 16.43 -5.94
C VAL A 12 -12.92 15.23 -6.83
N LEU A 13 -14.19 15.04 -7.13
CA LEU A 13 -14.70 13.93 -7.91
C LEU A 13 -15.38 14.47 -9.17
N LEU A 14 -14.92 14.00 -10.34
CA LEU A 14 -15.52 14.27 -11.63
C LEU A 14 -15.88 12.96 -12.33
N GLY A 15 -17.12 12.84 -12.75
CA GLY A 15 -17.55 11.79 -13.67
C GLY A 15 -18.29 12.40 -14.83
N VAL A 16 -17.96 11.99 -16.04
CA VAL A 16 -18.60 12.46 -17.26
C VAL A 16 -19.43 11.31 -17.85
N PRO A 17 -20.75 11.26 -17.57
CA PRO A 17 -21.61 10.18 -18.06
C PRO A 17 -22.10 10.38 -19.48
N ASP A 18 -22.27 11.65 -19.90
CA ASP A 18 -22.87 12.02 -21.17
C ASP A 18 -21.95 12.92 -21.98
N TYR A 19 -21.87 12.64 -23.26
CA TYR A 19 -21.04 13.35 -24.23
C TYR A 19 -21.88 13.78 -25.43
N ARG A 20 -21.50 14.88 -26.06
CA ARG A 20 -22.14 15.32 -27.29
C ARG A 20 -21.74 14.49 -28.53
N ARG A 21 -20.50 14.04 -28.57
CA ARG A 21 -19.91 13.34 -29.74
C ARG A 21 -19.41 11.93 -29.40
N LEU A 22 -19.07 11.65 -28.15
CA LEU A 22 -18.59 10.34 -27.72
C LEU A 22 -19.74 9.48 -27.17
N ALA A 23 -19.51 8.18 -27.06
CA ALA A 23 -20.48 7.26 -26.49
C ALA A 23 -20.78 7.59 -25.02
N PRO A 24 -22.04 7.53 -24.57
CA PRO A 24 -22.39 7.78 -23.18
C PRO A 24 -21.86 6.66 -22.25
N LEU A 25 -21.59 7.01 -20.99
CA LEU A 25 -21.11 6.13 -19.92
C LEU A 25 -22.05 6.19 -18.72
N PRO A 26 -23.27 5.65 -18.80
CA PRO A 26 -24.34 5.91 -17.82
C PRO A 26 -23.99 5.48 -16.39
N GLY A 27 -23.15 4.46 -16.21
CA GLY A 27 -22.72 3.98 -14.88
C GLY A 27 -21.78 4.93 -14.12
N VAL A 28 -21.18 5.89 -14.82
CA VAL A 28 -20.21 6.82 -14.24
C VAL A 28 -20.84 7.70 -13.16
N ALA A 29 -22.01 8.29 -13.42
CA ALA A 29 -22.68 9.18 -12.46
C ALA A 29 -22.99 8.47 -11.14
N ALA A 30 -23.53 7.25 -11.21
CA ALA A 30 -23.81 6.44 -10.03
C ALA A 30 -22.53 6.04 -9.26
N GLY A 31 -21.45 5.73 -10.00
CA GLY A 31 -20.15 5.42 -9.41
C GLY A 31 -19.55 6.57 -8.63
N VAL A 32 -19.55 7.79 -9.21
CA VAL A 32 -19.08 9.01 -8.55
C VAL A 32 -19.88 9.31 -7.28
N ALA A 33 -21.20 9.25 -7.37
CA ALA A 33 -22.08 9.50 -6.22
C ALA A 33 -21.77 8.52 -5.08
N ARG A 34 -21.67 7.21 -5.39
CA ARG A 34 -21.38 6.18 -4.39
C ARG A 34 -20.00 6.34 -3.78
N LEU A 35 -18.99 6.64 -4.60
CA LEU A 35 -17.65 6.91 -4.10
C LEU A 35 -17.64 8.10 -3.15
N GLY A 36 -18.32 9.19 -3.51
CA GLY A 36 -18.47 10.37 -2.65
C GLY A 36 -19.11 10.05 -1.29
N ASP A 37 -20.14 9.20 -1.28
CA ASP A 37 -20.79 8.75 -0.04
C ASP A 37 -19.84 7.90 0.83
N LEU A 38 -19.08 6.99 0.21
CA LEU A 38 -18.11 6.14 0.92
C LEU A 38 -16.97 6.97 1.52
N LEU A 39 -16.48 8.00 0.83
CA LEU A 39 -15.46 8.89 1.38
C LEU A 39 -15.97 9.67 2.59
N CYS A 40 -17.27 9.98 2.64
CA CYS A 40 -17.91 10.64 3.78
C CYS A 40 -18.26 9.67 4.92
N ASP A 41 -18.32 8.37 4.66
CA ASP A 41 -18.67 7.37 5.67
C ASP A 41 -17.58 7.28 6.75
N PRO A 42 -17.92 7.47 8.05
CA PRO A 42 -16.95 7.41 9.14
C PRO A 42 -16.31 6.03 9.31
N THR A 43 -16.91 4.97 8.77
CA THR A 43 -16.32 3.63 8.77
C THR A 43 -15.32 3.41 7.63
N VAL A 44 -15.17 4.37 6.70
CA VAL A 44 -14.21 4.37 5.59
C VAL A 44 -13.16 5.46 5.80
N TRP A 45 -13.50 6.71 5.54
CA TRP A 45 -12.60 7.85 5.78
C TRP A 45 -13.21 8.88 6.73
N GLY A 46 -14.49 9.23 6.55
CA GLY A 46 -15.20 10.19 7.38
C GLY A 46 -14.96 11.64 6.97
N LEU A 47 -14.74 11.91 5.67
CA LEU A 47 -14.64 13.28 5.19
C LEU A 47 -15.95 14.04 5.47
N PRO A 48 -15.92 15.24 6.03
CA PRO A 48 -17.09 16.11 6.07
C PRO A 48 -17.65 16.33 4.66
N ARG A 49 -18.97 16.29 4.49
CA ARG A 49 -19.61 16.44 3.16
C ARG A 49 -19.14 17.68 2.40
N ARG A 50 -18.95 18.81 3.09
CA ARG A 50 -18.39 20.05 2.51
C ARG A 50 -16.94 19.94 2.04
N HIS A 51 -16.24 18.86 2.37
CA HIS A 51 -14.87 18.58 1.94
C HIS A 51 -14.80 17.68 0.70
N VAL A 52 -15.95 17.23 0.21
CA VAL A 52 -16.06 16.41 -1.01
C VAL A 52 -16.78 17.25 -2.06
N THR A 53 -16.06 17.70 -3.05
CA THR A 53 -16.60 18.42 -4.21
C THR A 53 -16.91 17.39 -5.31
N VAL A 54 -18.18 17.20 -5.61
CA VAL A 54 -18.63 16.41 -6.76
C VAL A 54 -19.01 17.39 -7.85
N LEU A 55 -18.23 17.39 -8.93
CA LEU A 55 -18.48 18.28 -10.07
C LEU A 55 -19.62 17.72 -10.95
N PRO A 56 -20.44 18.61 -11.53
CA PRO A 56 -21.44 18.17 -12.50
C PRO A 56 -20.77 17.56 -13.74
N GLY A 57 -21.39 16.56 -14.37
CA GLY A 57 -20.82 15.88 -15.55
C GLY A 57 -20.60 16.79 -16.77
N ARG A 58 -21.09 18.02 -16.74
CA ARG A 58 -20.89 19.06 -17.78
C ARG A 58 -19.93 20.19 -17.33
N ALA A 59 -19.14 19.94 -16.28
CA ALA A 59 -18.12 20.89 -15.84
C ALA A 59 -17.13 21.19 -17.00
N SER A 60 -16.77 22.45 -17.14
CA SER A 60 -15.72 22.89 -18.05
C SER A 60 -14.32 22.57 -17.53
N ALA A 61 -13.30 22.70 -18.36
CA ALA A 61 -11.90 22.57 -17.93
C ALA A 61 -11.55 23.56 -16.83
N ASP A 62 -12.03 24.81 -16.94
CA ASP A 62 -11.80 25.84 -15.93
C ASP A 62 -12.48 25.51 -14.61
N ASP A 63 -13.71 24.96 -14.63
CA ASP A 63 -14.40 24.52 -13.42
C ASP A 63 -13.62 23.40 -12.71
N VAL A 64 -13.10 22.44 -13.47
CA VAL A 64 -12.30 21.34 -12.90
C VAL A 64 -11.01 21.86 -12.28
N LEU A 65 -10.27 22.71 -13.02
CA LEU A 65 -9.00 23.27 -12.51
C LEU A 65 -9.23 24.20 -11.31
N ALA A 66 -10.31 24.99 -11.31
CA ALA A 66 -10.69 25.81 -10.17
C ALA A 66 -11.02 24.95 -8.94
N ALA A 67 -11.83 23.91 -9.11
CA ALA A 67 -12.18 23.00 -8.01
C ALA A 67 -10.95 22.28 -7.42
N VAL A 68 -10.02 21.82 -8.27
CA VAL A 68 -8.77 21.20 -7.82
C VAL A 68 -7.88 22.21 -7.09
N ARG A 69 -7.78 23.44 -7.60
CA ARG A 69 -7.05 24.52 -6.94
C ARG A 69 -7.63 24.84 -5.56
N ASP A 70 -8.92 25.12 -5.48
CA ASP A 70 -9.58 25.55 -4.23
C ASP A 70 -9.54 24.43 -3.17
N ALA A 71 -9.76 23.18 -3.59
CA ALA A 71 -9.60 22.02 -2.71
C ALA A 71 -8.14 21.87 -2.26
N GLY A 72 -7.17 22.05 -3.17
CA GLY A 72 -5.74 21.95 -2.87
C GLY A 72 -5.28 22.98 -1.84
N GLU A 73 -5.63 24.24 -2.02
CA GLU A 73 -5.30 25.34 -1.11
C GLU A 73 -5.89 25.14 0.29
N ALA A 74 -7.09 24.53 0.36
CA ALA A 74 -7.76 24.22 1.63
C ALA A 74 -7.26 22.91 2.27
N THR A 75 -6.31 22.18 1.64
CA THR A 75 -5.82 20.89 2.11
C THR A 75 -4.50 21.04 2.86
N ALA A 76 -4.43 20.39 4.03
CA ALA A 76 -3.18 20.31 4.80
C ALA A 76 -2.75 18.86 5.12
N ASP A 77 -3.60 17.87 4.83
CA ASP A 77 -3.26 16.44 4.97
C ASP A 77 -3.34 15.72 3.62
N THR A 78 -4.51 15.44 3.08
CA THR A 78 -4.66 14.63 1.86
C THR A 78 -5.61 15.29 0.85
N LEU A 79 -5.12 15.52 -0.37
CA LEU A 79 -5.94 15.87 -1.53
C LEU A 79 -6.20 14.59 -2.34
N LEU A 80 -7.47 14.26 -2.57
CA LEU A 80 -7.89 13.19 -3.48
C LEU A 80 -8.53 13.81 -4.72
N VAL A 81 -8.08 13.39 -5.91
CA VAL A 81 -8.68 13.73 -7.20
C VAL A 81 -9.12 12.44 -7.88
N TYR A 82 -10.37 12.37 -8.29
CA TYR A 82 -10.93 11.25 -9.01
C TYR A 82 -11.56 11.71 -10.31
N PHE A 83 -11.27 10.97 -11.38
CA PHE A 83 -11.88 11.16 -12.69
C PHE A 83 -12.41 9.82 -13.22
N ALA A 84 -13.64 9.82 -13.76
CA ALA A 84 -14.19 8.73 -14.56
C ALA A 84 -14.85 9.27 -15.83
N GLY A 85 -14.46 8.72 -16.98
CA GLY A 85 -14.92 9.18 -18.28
C GLY A 85 -14.09 8.61 -19.43
N HIS A 86 -14.22 9.19 -20.61
CA HIS A 86 -13.32 8.86 -21.72
C HIS A 86 -11.93 9.49 -21.51
N GLY A 87 -10.89 8.72 -21.84
CA GLY A 87 -9.53 9.21 -22.00
C GLY A 87 -9.18 9.22 -23.48
N LEU A 88 -8.57 10.29 -23.92
CA LEU A 88 -8.16 10.50 -25.32
C LEU A 88 -6.65 10.73 -25.39
N ARG A 89 -6.07 10.45 -26.57
CA ARG A 89 -4.68 10.73 -26.87
C ARG A 89 -4.52 11.03 -28.36
N GLU A 90 -3.51 11.80 -28.72
CA GLU A 90 -3.11 11.94 -30.12
C GLU A 90 -2.55 10.62 -30.67
N PRO A 91 -2.75 10.30 -31.95
CA PRO A 91 -2.09 9.18 -32.59
C PRO A 91 -0.56 9.28 -32.45
N GLY A 92 0.05 8.29 -31.76
CA GLY A 92 1.50 8.33 -31.50
C GLY A 92 1.92 9.27 -30.35
N GLY A 93 0.99 10.03 -29.77
CA GLY A 93 1.27 10.94 -28.65
C GLY A 93 1.27 10.21 -27.30
N ASP A 94 2.00 10.78 -26.34
CA ASP A 94 2.14 10.27 -24.99
C ASP A 94 1.34 11.06 -23.96
N GLN A 95 0.58 12.07 -24.38
CA GLN A 95 -0.22 12.90 -23.49
C GLN A 95 -1.64 12.35 -23.32
N LEU A 96 -2.08 12.24 -22.08
CA LEU A 96 -3.46 11.92 -21.74
C LEU A 96 -4.31 13.19 -21.68
N TYR A 97 -5.46 13.14 -22.35
CA TYR A 97 -6.52 14.13 -22.29
C TYR A 97 -7.76 13.53 -21.62
N LEU A 98 -8.25 14.17 -20.59
CA LEU A 98 -9.51 13.82 -19.94
C LEU A 98 -10.64 14.42 -20.79
N ALA A 99 -11.51 13.57 -21.34
CA ALA A 99 -12.64 14.04 -22.14
C ALA A 99 -13.75 14.60 -21.22
N LEU A 100 -14.15 15.84 -21.49
CA LEU A 100 -15.30 16.47 -20.88
C LEU A 100 -16.54 16.32 -21.79
N ALA A 101 -17.69 16.80 -21.35
CA ALA A 101 -18.98 16.56 -22.05
C ALA A 101 -19.00 17.01 -23.53
N ASP A 102 -18.23 18.04 -23.87
CA ASP A 102 -18.13 18.60 -25.21
C ASP A 102 -16.93 18.07 -26.02
N ALA A 103 -16.25 17.01 -25.50
CA ALA A 103 -15.06 16.47 -26.14
C ALA A 103 -15.29 16.00 -27.57
N ASP A 104 -14.30 16.31 -28.41
CA ASP A 104 -14.21 15.94 -29.81
C ASP A 104 -12.95 15.09 -29.99
N ASP A 105 -13.09 13.82 -30.41
CA ASP A 105 -11.97 12.91 -30.59
C ASP A 105 -11.14 13.20 -31.84
N ASP A 106 -11.72 13.92 -32.81
CA ASP A 106 -11.01 14.42 -33.98
C ASP A 106 -10.21 15.72 -33.70
N HIS A 107 -10.64 16.47 -32.65
CA HIS A 107 -10.04 17.77 -32.30
C HIS A 107 -9.84 17.86 -30.75
N LEU A 108 -8.75 17.30 -30.26
CA LEU A 108 -8.47 17.21 -28.84
C LEU A 108 -8.38 18.57 -28.10
N ALA A 109 -8.24 19.67 -28.82
CA ALA A 109 -8.31 21.00 -28.21
C ALA A 109 -9.75 21.39 -27.77
N ILE A 110 -10.77 20.66 -28.24
CA ILE A 110 -12.19 20.96 -27.95
C ILE A 110 -12.70 20.03 -26.87
N GLY A 111 -13.17 20.63 -25.77
CA GLY A 111 -13.86 19.90 -24.71
C GLY A 111 -13.01 18.84 -23.98
N THR A 112 -11.69 18.96 -24.02
CA THR A 112 -10.80 18.10 -23.25
C THR A 112 -9.98 18.88 -22.25
N LEU A 113 -9.45 18.17 -21.26
CA LEU A 113 -8.53 18.73 -20.26
C LEU A 113 -7.25 17.90 -20.24
N PRO A 114 -6.09 18.48 -20.65
CA PRO A 114 -4.81 17.80 -20.52
C PRO A 114 -4.54 17.41 -19.07
N TYR A 115 -4.29 16.13 -18.80
CA TYR A 115 -4.01 15.66 -17.45
C TYR A 115 -2.79 16.35 -16.79
N PRO A 116 -1.70 16.70 -17.50
CA PRO A 116 -0.61 17.51 -16.91
C PRO A 116 -1.05 18.80 -16.26
N GLU A 117 -2.08 19.45 -16.80
CA GLU A 117 -2.60 20.69 -16.21
C GLU A 117 -3.26 20.42 -14.86
N VAL A 118 -4.06 19.36 -14.76
CA VAL A 118 -4.65 18.91 -13.48
C VAL A 118 -3.55 18.63 -12.46
N LEU A 119 -2.52 17.89 -12.89
CA LEU A 119 -1.40 17.54 -12.04
C LEU A 119 -0.61 18.77 -11.57
N ARG A 120 -0.36 19.72 -12.50
CA ARG A 120 0.35 20.99 -12.20
C ARG A 120 -0.42 21.82 -11.19
N VAL A 121 -1.74 21.97 -11.38
CA VAL A 121 -2.60 22.72 -10.46
C VAL A 121 -2.65 22.03 -9.10
N ALA A 122 -2.88 20.71 -9.05
CA ALA A 122 -2.92 19.94 -7.82
C ALA A 122 -1.61 20.04 -7.03
N ARG A 123 -0.46 19.97 -7.70
CA ARG A 123 0.86 20.11 -7.06
C ARG A 123 1.06 21.50 -6.46
N ARG A 124 0.75 22.54 -7.22
CA ARG A 124 0.96 23.91 -6.79
C ARG A 124 0.01 24.29 -5.65
N ALA A 125 -1.28 23.97 -5.78
CA ALA A 125 -2.29 24.31 -4.79
C ALA A 125 -2.15 23.48 -3.51
N ALA A 126 -1.89 22.20 -3.62
CA ALA A 126 -1.72 21.28 -2.48
C ALA A 126 -0.25 21.16 -2.03
N GLY A 127 0.54 22.21 -2.12
CA GLY A 127 1.94 22.20 -1.69
C GLY A 127 2.13 21.94 -0.19
N ARG A 128 1.12 22.22 0.63
CA ARG A 128 1.10 21.93 2.08
C ARG A 128 0.56 20.54 2.43
N ALA A 129 -0.05 19.85 1.46
CA ALA A 129 -0.61 18.53 1.69
C ALA A 129 0.50 17.49 1.92
N ARG A 130 0.30 16.62 2.87
CA ARG A 130 1.19 15.47 3.11
C ARG A 130 1.08 14.45 1.98
N ARG A 131 -0.11 14.31 1.37
CA ARG A 131 -0.43 13.32 0.36
C ARG A 131 -1.29 13.89 -0.76
N ARG A 132 -1.06 13.40 -1.95
CA ARG A 132 -1.94 13.59 -3.11
C ARG A 132 -2.30 12.22 -3.67
N ILE A 133 -3.58 11.93 -3.75
CA ILE A 133 -4.13 10.67 -4.25
C ILE A 133 -4.88 10.98 -5.54
N THR A 134 -4.61 10.24 -6.60
CA THR A 134 -5.33 10.37 -7.86
C THR A 134 -5.82 9.01 -8.32
N PHE A 135 -7.10 8.92 -8.68
CA PHE A 135 -7.70 7.77 -9.34
C PHE A 135 -8.22 8.18 -10.70
N LEU A 136 -7.78 7.46 -11.75
CA LEU A 136 -8.21 7.70 -13.14
C LEU A 136 -8.88 6.44 -13.69
N ASP A 137 -10.19 6.53 -13.90
CA ASP A 137 -11.00 5.50 -14.56
C ASP A 137 -11.33 5.94 -15.99
N CYS A 138 -10.35 5.81 -16.86
CA CYS A 138 -10.50 6.16 -18.28
C CYS A 138 -9.53 5.35 -19.16
N CYS A 139 -9.82 5.30 -20.47
CA CYS A 139 -8.91 4.72 -21.47
C CYS A 139 -7.55 5.42 -21.42
N TYR A 140 -6.50 4.68 -21.73
CA TYR A 140 -5.13 5.21 -21.78
C TYR A 140 -4.65 5.89 -20.50
N SER A 141 -5.33 5.64 -19.36
CA SER A 141 -4.98 6.27 -18.09
C SER A 141 -3.54 5.96 -17.64
N GLY A 142 -2.96 4.86 -18.08
CA GLY A 142 -1.54 4.56 -17.91
C GLY A 142 -0.58 5.54 -18.58
N LEU A 143 -1.05 6.40 -19.52
CA LEU A 143 -0.25 7.52 -20.02
C LEU A 143 0.04 8.55 -18.93
N ALA A 144 -0.84 8.70 -17.96
CA ALA A 144 -0.59 9.54 -16.79
C ALA A 144 0.64 9.05 -16.00
N ILE A 145 0.94 7.76 -16.13
CA ILE A 145 2.12 7.12 -15.56
C ILE A 145 3.38 7.39 -16.40
N ALA A 146 3.24 7.49 -17.71
CA ALA A 146 4.34 7.47 -18.66
C ALA A 146 4.78 8.86 -19.16
N MET A 147 4.27 9.93 -18.62
CA MET A 147 4.59 11.28 -19.07
C MET A 147 6.00 11.70 -18.67
N GLY A 148 7.01 11.03 -19.25
CA GLY A 148 8.40 11.28 -18.98
C GLY A 148 9.45 10.39 -19.66
N GLY A 149 9.17 9.60 -20.73
CA GLY A 149 10.24 8.98 -21.50
C GLY A 149 10.29 7.46 -21.63
N SER A 150 11.05 6.98 -22.56
CA SER A 150 11.05 5.66 -23.16
C SER A 150 11.58 4.51 -22.28
N GLY A 151 10.76 3.45 -22.11
CA GLY A 151 11.16 2.12 -21.65
C GLY A 151 10.59 1.66 -20.29
N ALA A 152 10.05 0.47 -20.24
CA ALA A 152 9.30 -0.07 -19.10
C ALA A 152 10.05 -0.11 -17.72
N VAL A 153 11.37 -0.06 -17.72
CA VAL A 153 12.20 0.00 -16.48
C VAL A 153 12.48 1.46 -16.09
N LEU A 154 12.57 2.36 -17.06
CA LEU A 154 12.69 3.81 -16.87
C LEU A 154 11.38 4.44 -16.39
N GLU A 155 10.22 3.87 -16.75
CA GLU A 155 8.90 4.37 -16.35
C GLU A 155 8.72 4.54 -14.85
N ARG A 156 9.20 3.62 -14.03
CA ARG A 156 9.14 3.76 -12.55
C ARG A 156 10.07 4.84 -12.01
N ALA A 157 11.25 4.99 -12.60
CA ALA A 157 12.24 5.98 -12.14
C ALA A 157 11.87 7.39 -12.61
N GLU A 158 11.28 7.53 -13.79
CA GLU A 158 10.85 8.80 -14.36
C GLU A 158 9.53 9.28 -13.78
N LEU A 159 8.62 8.38 -13.48
CA LEU A 159 7.44 8.71 -12.70
C LEU A 159 7.83 9.18 -11.30
N ALA A 160 8.81 8.53 -10.70
CA ALA A 160 9.42 9.02 -9.48
C ALA A 160 9.96 10.45 -9.66
N ARG A 161 10.48 10.82 -10.81
CA ARG A 161 10.93 12.19 -11.12
C ARG A 161 9.77 13.16 -11.35
N LEU A 162 8.75 12.80 -12.14
CA LEU A 162 7.58 13.66 -12.38
C LEU A 162 6.75 13.90 -11.11
N VAL A 163 6.72 12.90 -10.22
CA VAL A 163 6.15 13.05 -8.89
C VAL A 163 7.15 13.72 -7.94
N SER A 164 8.46 13.77 -8.27
CA SER A 164 9.58 14.24 -7.42
C SER A 164 10.22 15.54 -7.85
N GLU A 165 9.75 16.22 -8.91
CA GLU A 165 10.28 17.54 -9.21
C GLU A 165 10.34 18.38 -7.93
N PRO A 166 11.49 18.97 -7.57
CA PRO A 166 11.62 19.75 -6.35
C PRO A 166 10.82 21.04 -6.50
N GLY A 167 9.53 20.98 -6.12
CA GLY A 167 8.78 22.15 -5.79
C GLY A 167 9.22 22.60 -4.41
N ASP A 168 9.96 23.67 -4.39
CA ASP A 168 10.17 24.56 -3.24
C ASP A 168 10.15 23.94 -1.85
N GLY A 169 11.30 23.47 -1.38
CA GLY A 169 11.78 23.53 0.00
C GLY A 169 10.91 23.08 1.19
N HIS A 170 9.68 22.66 1.02
CA HIS A 170 8.75 22.36 2.11
C HIS A 170 8.24 20.92 2.02
N GLY A 171 8.87 20.03 2.78
CA GLY A 171 8.33 18.76 3.21
C GLY A 171 8.02 17.75 2.08
N ARG A 172 8.54 16.54 2.20
CA ARG A 172 8.29 15.42 1.26
C ARG A 172 6.82 15.04 1.19
N SER A 173 6.06 15.65 0.29
CA SER A 173 4.68 15.29 0.01
C SER A 173 4.63 13.94 -0.73
N GLY A 174 3.91 12.97 -0.20
CA GLY A 174 3.65 11.69 -0.88
C GLY A 174 2.64 11.86 -2.02
N SER A 175 2.83 11.14 -3.12
CA SER A 175 1.87 11.10 -4.22
C SER A 175 1.56 9.68 -4.62
N TRP A 176 0.29 9.41 -4.90
CA TRP A 176 -0.21 8.10 -5.25
C TRP A 176 -1.20 8.21 -6.42
N LEU A 177 -0.97 7.43 -7.47
CA LEU A 177 -1.80 7.35 -8.66
C LEU A 177 -2.23 5.91 -8.90
N MET A 178 -3.52 5.68 -9.12
CA MET A 178 -4.08 4.44 -9.66
C MET A 178 -4.85 4.71 -10.93
N THR A 179 -4.70 3.82 -11.90
CA THR A 179 -5.31 3.93 -13.22
C THR A 179 -6.01 2.64 -13.60
N SER A 180 -7.11 2.73 -14.35
CA SER A 180 -7.92 1.57 -14.78
C SER A 180 -7.37 0.84 -16.01
N ALA A 181 -6.37 1.39 -16.69
CA ALA A 181 -5.82 0.83 -17.91
C ALA A 181 -4.35 1.21 -18.08
N SER A 182 -3.60 0.40 -18.85
CA SER A 182 -2.24 0.73 -19.27
C SER A 182 -2.22 1.80 -20.36
N ARG A 183 -1.01 2.23 -20.80
CA ARG A 183 -0.80 3.26 -21.81
C ARG A 183 -1.53 3.02 -23.14
N THR A 184 -1.70 1.76 -23.51
CA THR A 184 -2.23 1.36 -24.83
C THR A 184 -3.60 0.70 -24.72
N GLN A 185 -4.10 0.48 -23.52
CA GLN A 185 -5.33 -0.26 -23.28
C GLN A 185 -6.53 0.66 -23.11
N ARG A 186 -7.70 0.14 -23.48
CA ARG A 186 -9.00 0.78 -23.26
C ARG A 186 -9.54 0.37 -21.88
N SER A 187 -10.19 1.30 -21.19
CA SER A 187 -11.02 1.00 -20.06
C SER A 187 -12.41 0.58 -20.53
N PHE A 188 -13.08 -0.25 -19.77
CA PHE A 188 -14.37 -0.80 -20.14
C PHE A 188 -15.43 -0.47 -19.09
N THR A 189 -16.63 -0.14 -19.59
CA THR A 189 -17.81 0.11 -18.76
C THR A 189 -18.88 -0.92 -19.11
N PRO A 190 -19.47 -1.61 -18.14
CA PRO A 190 -20.56 -2.54 -18.43
C PRO A 190 -21.83 -1.75 -18.84
N PRO A 191 -22.78 -2.39 -19.55
CA PRO A 191 -24.02 -1.73 -19.94
C PRO A 191 -24.88 -1.33 -18.72
N HIS A 192 -24.69 -2.00 -17.59
CA HIS A 192 -25.38 -1.71 -16.32
C HIS A 192 -24.40 -1.78 -15.15
N GLY A 193 -24.61 -0.93 -14.15
CA GLY A 193 -23.77 -0.84 -12.95
C GLY A 193 -22.61 0.15 -13.10
N TYR A 194 -21.65 0.08 -12.20
CA TYR A 194 -20.49 0.96 -12.20
C TYR A 194 -19.46 0.55 -13.27
N PRO A 195 -18.65 1.48 -13.79
CA PRO A 195 -17.44 1.13 -14.54
C PRO A 195 -16.62 0.10 -13.74
N TYR A 196 -15.98 -0.85 -14.43
CA TYR A 196 -15.38 -2.00 -13.76
C TYR A 196 -14.35 -1.63 -12.70
N PHE A 197 -13.48 -0.67 -12.99
CA PHE A 197 -12.47 -0.21 -12.04
C PHE A 197 -13.10 0.57 -10.87
N THR A 198 -13.98 1.52 -11.16
CA THR A 198 -14.75 2.22 -10.11
C THR A 198 -15.52 1.25 -9.23
N GLY A 199 -16.14 0.25 -9.84
CA GLY A 199 -16.84 -0.81 -9.10
C GLY A 199 -15.90 -1.63 -8.21
N ALA A 200 -14.65 -1.83 -8.61
CA ALA A 200 -13.64 -2.48 -7.77
C ALA A 200 -13.20 -1.59 -6.60
N LEU A 201 -12.99 -0.28 -6.83
CA LEU A 201 -12.73 0.69 -5.76
C LEU A 201 -13.86 0.70 -4.72
N ILE A 202 -15.11 0.80 -5.18
CA ILE A 202 -16.30 0.78 -4.32
C ILE A 202 -16.36 -0.51 -3.52
N ASP A 203 -16.17 -1.67 -4.15
CA ASP A 203 -16.23 -2.97 -3.49
C ASP A 203 -15.20 -3.10 -2.36
N VAL A 204 -13.97 -2.64 -2.59
CA VAL A 204 -12.92 -2.68 -1.55
C VAL A 204 -13.22 -1.69 -0.41
N LEU A 205 -13.77 -0.52 -0.70
CA LEU A 205 -14.15 0.46 0.32
C LEU A 205 -15.36 -0.01 1.14
N GLU A 206 -16.32 -0.71 0.51
CA GLU A 206 -17.52 -1.23 1.17
C GLU A 206 -17.26 -2.47 2.02
N ASN A 207 -16.52 -3.42 1.46
CA ASN A 207 -16.36 -4.74 2.06
C ASN A 207 -15.03 -4.89 2.82
N GLY A 208 -14.09 -3.98 2.59
CA GLY A 208 -12.76 -4.06 3.18
C GLY A 208 -11.94 -5.26 2.66
N VAL A 209 -10.86 -5.56 3.38
CA VAL A 209 -9.95 -6.69 3.07
C VAL A 209 -9.90 -7.62 4.28
N PRO A 210 -10.51 -8.82 4.21
CA PRO A 210 -10.46 -9.79 5.29
C PRO A 210 -9.02 -10.14 5.67
N GLY A 211 -8.76 -10.24 6.98
CA GLY A 211 -7.43 -10.55 7.50
C GLY A 211 -6.41 -9.41 7.45
N ALA A 212 -6.75 -8.25 6.90
CA ALA A 212 -5.97 -7.03 7.06
C ALA A 212 -6.30 -6.34 8.39
N GLY A 213 -5.41 -5.43 8.82
CA GLY A 213 -5.59 -4.65 10.06
C GLY A 213 -6.77 -3.67 10.01
N PRO A 214 -6.94 -2.84 11.05
CA PRO A 214 -8.08 -1.91 11.18
C PRO A 214 -8.09 -0.81 10.13
N ALA A 215 -7.00 -0.63 9.40
CA ALA A 215 -6.90 0.30 8.31
C ALA A 215 -6.14 -0.32 7.14
N LEU A 216 -6.46 0.09 5.93
CA LEU A 216 -5.84 -0.41 4.72
C LEU A 216 -4.64 0.46 4.36
N ALA A 217 -3.49 -0.18 4.26
CA ALA A 217 -2.30 0.41 3.67
C ALA A 217 -2.52 0.62 2.16
N VAL A 218 -1.87 1.65 1.61
CA VAL A 218 -2.00 2.07 0.22
C VAL A 218 -1.76 0.89 -0.74
N HIS A 219 -0.68 0.15 -0.57
CA HIS A 219 -0.37 -0.97 -1.46
C HIS A 219 -1.35 -2.15 -1.33
N ARG A 220 -1.85 -2.41 -0.10
CA ARG A 220 -2.86 -3.46 0.14
C ARG A 220 -4.19 -3.12 -0.51
N PHE A 221 -4.56 -1.86 -0.41
CA PHE A 221 -5.74 -1.35 -1.09
C PHE A 221 -5.60 -1.51 -2.61
N ALA A 222 -4.48 -1.04 -3.18
CA ALA A 222 -4.22 -1.14 -4.62
C ALA A 222 -4.23 -2.60 -5.11
N GLN A 223 -3.54 -3.50 -4.40
CA GLN A 223 -3.54 -4.92 -4.73
C GLN A 223 -4.97 -5.50 -4.73
N ARG A 224 -5.77 -5.17 -3.70
CA ARG A 224 -7.13 -5.70 -3.61
C ARG A 224 -8.06 -5.13 -4.67
N VAL A 225 -7.88 -3.86 -5.01
CA VAL A 225 -8.62 -3.25 -6.13
C VAL A 225 -8.29 -3.95 -7.44
N GLU A 226 -7.01 -4.25 -7.71
CA GLU A 226 -6.62 -4.99 -8.91
C GLU A 226 -7.24 -6.39 -8.94
N GLU A 227 -7.18 -7.15 -7.84
CA GLU A 227 -7.81 -8.46 -7.73
C GLU A 227 -9.32 -8.39 -8.06
N ARG A 228 -10.04 -7.44 -7.47
CA ARG A 228 -11.48 -7.23 -7.71
C ARG A 228 -11.78 -6.75 -9.11
N PHE A 229 -10.91 -5.92 -9.67
CA PHE A 229 -11.02 -5.47 -11.04
C PHE A 229 -10.91 -6.63 -12.02
N GLN A 230 -9.88 -7.47 -11.88
CA GLN A 230 -9.69 -8.66 -12.69
C GLN A 230 -10.85 -9.68 -12.53
N GLU A 231 -11.36 -9.88 -11.31
CA GLU A 231 -12.54 -10.72 -11.07
C GLU A 231 -13.77 -10.21 -11.85
N ARG A 232 -13.97 -8.88 -11.92
CA ARG A 232 -15.11 -8.25 -12.61
C ARG A 232 -15.05 -8.36 -14.13
N ILE A 233 -13.86 -8.31 -14.73
CA ILE A 233 -13.67 -8.34 -16.18
C ILE A 233 -13.49 -9.75 -16.73
N ARG A 234 -13.14 -10.73 -15.86
CA ARG A 234 -12.93 -12.12 -16.25
C ARG A 234 -14.18 -12.70 -16.93
N GLY A 235 -14.01 -13.31 -18.10
CA GLY A 235 -15.10 -13.89 -18.88
C GLY A 235 -16.02 -12.89 -19.59
N ARG A 236 -15.76 -11.58 -19.42
CA ARG A 236 -16.53 -10.50 -20.08
C ARG A 236 -15.70 -9.78 -21.13
N ILE A 237 -14.38 -9.74 -20.93
CA ILE A 237 -13.42 -9.13 -21.85
C ILE A 237 -12.45 -10.25 -22.27
N PRO A 238 -12.19 -10.44 -23.57
CA PRO A 238 -11.20 -11.41 -24.07
C PRO A 238 -9.81 -11.16 -23.47
N ASP A 239 -9.04 -12.22 -23.23
CA ASP A 239 -7.74 -12.16 -22.57
C ASP A 239 -6.77 -11.13 -23.18
N PRO A 240 -6.62 -11.04 -24.52
CA PRO A 240 -5.69 -10.09 -25.12
C PRO A 240 -6.11 -8.61 -24.94
N ASP A 241 -7.41 -8.36 -24.68
CA ASP A 241 -7.97 -7.01 -24.52
C ASP A 241 -8.16 -6.60 -23.06
N ARG A 242 -7.86 -7.50 -22.10
CA ARG A 242 -8.07 -7.20 -20.68
C ARG A 242 -7.15 -6.10 -20.20
N PRO A 243 -7.70 -5.00 -19.68
CA PRO A 243 -6.89 -3.96 -19.07
C PRO A 243 -6.33 -4.43 -17.73
N GLU A 244 -5.14 -3.94 -17.40
CA GLU A 244 -4.53 -4.07 -16.09
C GLU A 244 -4.54 -2.72 -15.41
N SER A 245 -5.01 -2.66 -14.18
CA SER A 245 -4.87 -1.44 -13.40
C SER A 245 -3.40 -1.23 -13.04
N GLN A 246 -2.99 0.02 -13.02
CA GLN A 246 -1.63 0.39 -12.67
C GLN A 246 -1.64 1.24 -11.41
N TYR A 247 -0.63 1.02 -10.60
CA TYR A 247 -0.44 1.73 -9.34
C TYR A 247 0.99 2.23 -9.20
N VAL A 248 1.12 3.48 -8.86
CA VAL A 248 2.42 4.11 -8.59
C VAL A 248 2.33 4.99 -7.36
N ALA A 249 3.33 4.85 -6.48
CA ALA A 249 3.48 5.68 -5.30
C ALA A 249 4.88 6.27 -5.24
N HIS A 250 4.95 7.55 -4.90
CA HIS A 250 6.19 8.27 -4.67
C HIS A 250 6.18 8.95 -3.31
N ASN A 251 7.25 8.82 -2.53
CA ASN A 251 7.35 9.32 -1.16
C ASN A 251 6.21 8.89 -0.22
N VAL A 252 5.51 7.81 -0.57
CA VAL A 252 4.47 7.20 0.26
C VAL A 252 5.06 5.94 0.87
N ASP A 253 4.97 5.80 2.20
CA ASP A 253 5.29 4.53 2.84
C ASP A 253 4.26 3.49 2.37
N PRO A 254 4.67 2.36 1.75
CA PRO A 254 3.73 1.33 1.29
C PRO A 254 2.78 0.83 2.38
N ASP A 255 3.21 0.91 3.63
CA ASP A 255 2.42 0.54 4.80
C ASP A 255 1.62 1.72 5.37
N GLU A 256 1.69 2.90 4.76
CA GLU A 256 0.90 4.05 5.17
C GLU A 256 -0.58 3.78 4.91
N SER A 257 -1.38 3.90 5.95
CA SER A 257 -2.83 3.67 5.84
C SER A 257 -3.53 4.90 5.34
N TRP A 258 -4.58 4.71 4.52
CA TRP A 258 -5.37 5.82 3.99
C TRP A 258 -6.87 5.74 4.30
N VAL A 259 -7.44 4.54 4.46
CA VAL A 259 -8.85 4.34 4.86
C VAL A 259 -8.98 3.28 5.94
N ARG A 260 -10.09 3.29 6.67
CA ARG A 260 -10.47 2.22 7.59
C ARG A 260 -10.83 0.96 6.83
N ASN A 261 -10.57 -0.16 7.44
CA ASN A 261 -10.90 -1.47 6.88
C ASN A 261 -12.23 -1.98 7.45
N ARG A 262 -13.28 -1.93 6.66
CA ARG A 262 -14.60 -2.42 7.08
C ARG A 262 -14.67 -3.91 7.37
N ALA A 263 -13.79 -4.70 6.75
CA ALA A 263 -13.69 -6.13 7.06
C ALA A 263 -12.98 -6.41 8.39
N HIS A 264 -12.41 -5.39 9.03
CA HIS A 264 -11.78 -5.56 10.33
C HIS A 264 -12.87 -5.70 11.41
N VAL A 265 -13.13 -6.93 11.78
CA VAL A 265 -13.90 -7.22 13.00
C VAL A 265 -12.98 -6.87 14.16
N THR A 266 -13.29 -5.81 14.88
CA THR A 266 -12.60 -5.52 16.14
C THR A 266 -12.80 -6.74 17.05
N PRO A 267 -11.75 -7.46 17.44
CA PRO A 267 -11.91 -8.48 18.46
C PRO A 267 -12.58 -7.80 19.65
N HIS A 268 -13.57 -8.44 20.23
CA HIS A 268 -14.22 -7.95 21.45
C HIS A 268 -13.12 -7.48 22.41
N VAL A 269 -13.12 -6.19 22.76
CA VAL A 269 -12.16 -5.62 23.69
C VAL A 269 -12.38 -6.30 25.02
N VAL A 270 -11.55 -7.30 25.29
CA VAL A 270 -11.34 -7.74 26.67
C VAL A 270 -10.64 -6.56 27.34
N PRO A 271 -11.18 -6.01 28.44
CA PRO A 271 -10.57 -4.86 29.09
C PRO A 271 -9.09 -5.14 29.37
N PRO A 272 -8.21 -4.12 29.28
CA PRO A 272 -6.78 -4.33 29.45
C PRO A 272 -6.54 -5.07 30.78
N ARG A 273 -5.92 -6.24 30.70
CA ARG A 273 -5.50 -6.95 31.90
C ARG A 273 -4.45 -6.09 32.59
N SER A 274 -4.79 -5.54 33.71
CA SER A 274 -3.94 -4.63 34.51
C SER A 274 -2.72 -5.32 35.13
N SER A 275 -2.60 -6.66 35.00
CA SER A 275 -1.39 -7.42 35.30
C SER A 275 -1.38 -8.72 34.50
N LEU A 276 -0.24 -9.05 33.91
CA LEU A 276 -0.03 -10.38 33.34
C LEU A 276 -0.06 -11.42 34.50
N PRO A 277 -0.55 -12.65 34.25
CA PRO A 277 -0.36 -13.74 35.18
C PRO A 277 1.11 -13.86 35.60
N ALA A 278 1.41 -14.23 36.84
CA ALA A 278 2.78 -14.31 37.35
C ALA A 278 3.71 -15.14 36.44
N ASP A 279 3.19 -16.15 35.76
CA ASP A 279 3.94 -16.99 34.83
C ASP A 279 4.27 -16.27 33.51
N ALA A 280 3.38 -15.42 33.02
CA ALA A 280 3.64 -14.61 31.82
C ALA A 280 4.74 -13.56 32.09
N GLU A 281 4.80 -12.98 33.27
CA GLU A 281 5.89 -12.09 33.67
C GLU A 281 7.23 -12.80 33.84
N ARG A 282 7.20 -14.04 34.37
CA ARG A 282 8.40 -14.90 34.45
C ARG A 282 8.91 -15.24 33.05
N PHE A 283 8.02 -15.58 32.13
CA PHE A 283 8.37 -15.82 30.75
C PHE A 283 8.98 -14.59 30.08
N VAL A 284 8.36 -13.41 30.19
CA VAL A 284 8.90 -12.15 29.64
C VAL A 284 10.29 -11.84 30.18
N ARG A 285 10.53 -12.05 31.48
CA ARG A 285 11.88 -11.88 32.07
C ARG A 285 12.90 -12.87 31.51
N ALA A 286 12.52 -14.13 31.31
CA ALA A 286 13.38 -15.13 30.70
C ALA A 286 13.69 -14.79 29.23
N LEU A 287 12.67 -14.37 28.46
CA LEU A 287 12.81 -13.92 27.08
C LEU A 287 13.77 -12.72 26.99
N ARG A 288 13.65 -11.72 27.86
CA ARG A 288 14.58 -10.58 27.91
C ARG A 288 16.02 -10.99 28.13
N ARG A 289 16.27 -11.94 29.05
CA ARG A 289 17.62 -12.46 29.30
C ARG A 289 18.17 -13.20 28.08
N LEU A 290 17.35 -14.03 27.45
CA LEU A 290 17.71 -14.77 26.24
C LEU A 290 18.09 -13.81 25.12
N LEU A 291 17.27 -12.80 24.84
CA LEU A 291 17.51 -11.80 23.82
C LEU A 291 18.80 -10.99 24.10
N ALA A 292 18.99 -10.54 25.33
CA ALA A 292 20.18 -9.78 25.73
C ALA A 292 21.46 -10.62 25.56
N GLY A 293 21.42 -11.92 25.94
CA GLY A 293 22.55 -12.83 25.80
C GLY A 293 22.94 -13.13 24.36
N GLN A 294 22.04 -12.90 23.39
CA GLN A 294 22.27 -13.12 21.96
C GLN A 294 22.46 -11.83 21.16
N GLY A 295 22.66 -10.70 21.82
CA GLY A 295 22.97 -9.42 21.17
C GLY A 295 21.76 -8.70 20.52
N PHE A 296 20.54 -9.09 20.84
CA PHE A 296 19.36 -8.36 20.43
C PHE A 296 19.18 -7.06 21.23
N ALA A 297 18.52 -6.08 20.64
CA ALA A 297 18.06 -4.91 21.37
C ALA A 297 16.86 -5.28 22.23
N VAL A 298 16.97 -5.08 23.54
CA VAL A 298 15.89 -5.31 24.51
C VAL A 298 15.33 -3.97 24.95
N LEU A 299 14.02 -3.82 24.89
CA LEU A 299 13.34 -2.60 25.31
C LEU A 299 13.19 -2.54 26.85
N PRO A 300 13.37 -1.38 27.49
CA PRO A 300 13.19 -1.23 28.93
C PRO A 300 11.75 -1.50 29.38
N GLU A 301 11.56 -1.92 30.62
CA GLU A 301 10.24 -2.10 31.22
C GLU A 301 9.61 -0.72 31.44
N GLY A 302 8.39 -0.52 30.91
CA GLY A 302 7.66 0.76 31.05
C GLY A 302 8.26 1.95 30.30
N GLY A 303 9.30 1.74 29.51
CA GLY A 303 9.93 2.81 28.74
C GLY A 303 9.04 3.33 27.61
N ALA A 304 9.09 4.67 27.37
CA ALA A 304 8.47 5.29 26.22
C ALA A 304 8.99 4.63 24.93
N GLU A 305 8.10 4.16 24.10
CA GLU A 305 8.43 3.56 22.81
C GLU A 305 9.01 4.64 21.89
N GLY A 306 10.31 4.57 21.61
CA GLY A 306 10.94 5.45 20.65
C GLY A 306 10.42 5.21 19.21
N LEU A 307 10.66 6.16 18.32
CA LEU A 307 10.26 6.11 16.90
C LEU A 307 10.54 4.75 16.22
N LYS A 308 11.62 4.08 16.63
CA LYS A 308 12.03 2.77 16.11
C LYS A 308 11.12 1.62 16.54
N ALA A 309 10.59 1.65 17.76
CA ALA A 309 9.64 0.65 18.24
C ALA A 309 8.28 0.78 17.53
N GLY A 310 7.82 1.99 17.30
CA GLY A 310 6.61 2.24 16.51
C GLY A 310 6.72 1.76 15.06
N TRP A 311 7.87 1.94 14.42
CA TRP A 311 8.16 1.42 13.09
C TRP A 311 8.14 -0.12 13.05
N LEU A 312 8.79 -0.77 14.03
CA LEU A 312 8.83 -2.24 14.14
C LEU A 312 7.44 -2.83 14.40
N LYS A 313 6.66 -2.22 15.28
CA LYS A 313 5.26 -2.64 15.53
C LYS A 313 4.43 -2.64 14.25
N ARG A 314 4.57 -1.59 13.44
CA ARG A 314 3.88 -1.52 12.15
C ARG A 314 4.38 -2.57 11.17
N ARG A 315 5.70 -2.69 10.99
CA ARG A 315 6.30 -3.66 10.05
C ARG A 315 5.96 -5.10 10.40
N CYS A 316 6.02 -5.46 11.66
CA CYS A 316 5.78 -6.81 12.16
C CYS A 316 4.31 -7.06 12.54
N GLN A 317 3.41 -6.10 12.35
CA GLN A 317 1.99 -6.19 12.74
C GLN A 317 1.79 -6.62 14.20
N VAL A 318 2.56 -6.05 15.11
CA VAL A 318 2.40 -6.30 16.54
C VAL A 318 1.05 -5.72 16.97
N SER A 319 0.18 -6.55 17.55
CA SER A 319 -1.13 -6.10 18.00
C SER A 319 -1.01 -5.07 19.13
N GLY A 320 -2.07 -4.25 19.34
CA GLY A 320 -2.09 -3.27 20.43
C GLY A 320 -2.03 -3.90 21.83
N GLU A 321 -2.39 -5.17 21.93
CA GLU A 321 -2.40 -5.94 23.19
C GLU A 321 -1.06 -6.60 23.48
N GLU A 322 -0.16 -6.71 22.49
CA GLU A 322 1.14 -7.33 22.64
C GLU A 322 2.19 -6.32 23.04
N ARG A 323 3.02 -6.72 24.00
CA ARG A 323 4.17 -5.95 24.44
C ARG A 323 5.38 -6.29 23.58
N LEU A 324 5.93 -5.31 22.85
CA LEU A 324 7.20 -5.47 22.17
C LEU A 324 8.33 -5.58 23.22
N ILE A 325 9.05 -6.70 23.21
CA ILE A 325 10.10 -7.01 24.19
C ILE A 325 11.49 -6.67 23.65
N GLY A 326 11.72 -6.95 22.39
CA GLY A 326 13.01 -6.70 21.76
C GLY A 326 12.95 -6.80 20.23
N TYR A 327 14.08 -6.56 19.59
CA TYR A 327 14.18 -6.61 18.14
C TYR A 327 15.62 -6.82 17.68
N LEU A 328 15.80 -7.24 16.43
CA LEU A 328 17.10 -7.33 15.80
C LEU A 328 17.66 -5.92 15.52
N LYS A 329 18.82 -5.61 16.10
CA LYS A 329 19.54 -4.35 15.88
C LYS A 329 20.37 -4.44 14.60
N SER A 330 19.74 -4.22 13.44
CA SER A 330 20.46 -4.19 12.16
C SER A 330 20.58 -2.77 11.63
N ARG A 331 21.76 -2.42 11.11
CA ARG A 331 21.97 -1.21 10.31
C ARG A 331 21.37 -1.35 8.90
N TYR A 332 21.11 -2.58 8.47
CA TYR A 332 20.61 -2.92 7.14
C TYR A 332 19.09 -3.24 7.15
N ALA A 333 18.29 -2.36 7.76
CA ALA A 333 16.82 -2.50 7.85
C ALA A 333 16.08 -2.59 6.48
N ARG A 334 16.82 -2.63 5.37
CA ARG A 334 16.25 -2.72 4.02
C ARG A 334 15.78 -4.13 3.65
N THR A 335 16.35 -5.19 4.26
CA THR A 335 16.10 -6.58 3.89
C THR A 335 15.00 -7.24 4.71
N GLY A 336 14.72 -6.76 5.92
CA GLY A 336 13.69 -7.33 6.76
C GLY A 336 13.68 -6.79 8.19
N ALA A 337 12.71 -7.24 8.98
CA ALA A 337 12.59 -6.92 10.40
C ALA A 337 12.31 -8.19 11.21
N VAL A 338 12.94 -8.29 12.38
CA VAL A 338 12.70 -9.32 13.39
C VAL A 338 12.33 -8.63 14.68
N ALA A 339 11.18 -8.93 15.23
CA ALA A 339 10.66 -8.38 16.48
C ALA A 339 10.14 -9.49 17.38
N PHE A 340 10.29 -9.30 18.68
CA PHE A 340 9.91 -10.24 19.72
C PHE A 340 8.85 -9.58 20.60
N THR A 341 7.67 -10.18 20.67
CA THR A 341 6.63 -9.75 21.61
C THR A 341 6.58 -10.67 22.82
N ASP A 342 5.68 -10.42 23.73
CA ASP A 342 5.41 -11.31 24.87
C ASP A 342 4.76 -12.64 24.46
N THR A 343 4.30 -12.76 23.21
CA THR A 343 3.58 -13.95 22.72
C THR A 343 4.14 -14.56 21.42
N HIS A 344 4.78 -13.75 20.58
CA HIS A 344 5.21 -14.15 19.23
C HIS A 344 6.61 -13.68 18.85
N LEU A 345 7.27 -14.50 18.01
CA LEU A 345 8.31 -14.04 17.12
C LEU A 345 7.66 -13.49 15.84
N CYS A 346 7.93 -12.24 15.54
CA CYS A 346 7.36 -11.53 14.39
C CYS A 346 8.45 -11.25 13.35
N LEU A 347 8.22 -11.73 12.13
CA LEU A 347 9.13 -11.64 11.01
C LEU A 347 8.50 -10.82 9.88
N HIS A 348 9.28 -9.99 9.22
CA HIS A 348 8.89 -9.28 8.00
C HIS A 348 10.04 -9.31 7.01
N SER A 349 9.77 -9.80 5.79
CA SER A 349 10.69 -9.75 4.66
C SER A 349 10.36 -8.57 3.75
N SER A 350 11.34 -7.70 3.52
CA SER A 350 11.16 -6.54 2.63
C SER A 350 11.20 -6.94 1.15
N SER A 351 11.95 -7.99 0.80
CA SER A 351 12.08 -8.48 -0.58
C SER A 351 10.78 -9.08 -1.11
N ALA A 352 10.03 -9.78 -0.25
CA ALA A 352 8.77 -10.42 -0.61
C ALA A 352 7.54 -9.63 -0.14
N GLY A 353 7.70 -8.53 0.62
CA GLY A 353 6.59 -7.80 1.24
C GLY A 353 5.75 -8.63 2.21
N THR A 354 6.22 -9.82 2.58
CA THR A 354 5.49 -10.83 3.34
C THR A 354 5.86 -10.81 4.82
N ARG A 355 4.95 -11.31 5.64
CA ARG A 355 5.09 -11.34 7.11
C ARG A 355 4.73 -12.71 7.67
N MET A 356 5.38 -13.07 8.76
CA MET A 356 5.08 -14.29 9.50
C MET A 356 5.09 -13.99 11.01
N ARG A 357 4.08 -14.47 11.70
CA ARG A 357 4.01 -14.43 13.16
C ARG A 357 4.03 -15.86 13.67
N ILE A 358 4.98 -16.15 14.53
CA ILE A 358 5.23 -17.48 15.07
C ILE A 358 4.95 -17.44 16.57
N PRO A 359 3.83 -18.03 17.04
CA PRO A 359 3.60 -18.18 18.47
C PRO A 359 4.74 -18.98 19.09
N TYR A 360 5.21 -18.61 20.27
CA TYR A 360 6.29 -19.35 20.92
C TYR A 360 5.91 -20.81 21.22
N SER A 361 4.61 -21.11 21.36
CA SER A 361 4.11 -22.48 21.45
C SER A 361 4.40 -23.34 20.22
N ARG A 362 4.66 -22.74 19.06
CA ARG A 362 4.93 -23.42 17.79
C ARG A 362 6.37 -23.26 17.29
N VAL A 363 7.25 -22.69 18.06
CA VAL A 363 8.63 -22.41 17.64
C VAL A 363 9.40 -23.66 17.23
N ASN A 364 9.07 -24.84 17.78
CA ASN A 364 9.68 -26.11 17.44
C ASN A 364 9.22 -26.68 16.08
N GLU A 365 8.15 -26.12 15.53
CA GLU A 365 7.63 -26.49 14.20
C GLU A 365 8.26 -25.68 13.07
N VAL A 366 9.14 -24.73 13.43
CA VAL A 366 9.83 -23.87 12.47
C VAL A 366 11.02 -24.58 11.90
N SER A 367 11.08 -24.67 10.57
CA SER A 367 12.28 -25.09 9.84
C SER A 367 12.97 -23.87 9.23
N LEU A 368 14.29 -23.90 9.28
CA LEU A 368 15.16 -22.95 8.57
C LEU A 368 15.89 -23.68 7.46
N ASP A 369 15.80 -23.14 6.27
CA ASP A 369 16.59 -23.55 5.12
C ASP A 369 17.39 -22.37 4.61
N THR A 370 18.66 -22.60 4.23
CA THR A 370 19.57 -21.56 3.78
C THR A 370 20.19 -21.95 2.45
N ALA A 371 20.19 -21.02 1.50
CA ALA A 371 20.81 -21.16 0.21
C ALA A 371 21.67 -19.95 -0.11
N THR A 372 22.65 -20.14 -0.99
CA THR A 372 23.49 -19.05 -1.49
C THR A 372 23.29 -18.93 -2.98
N GLU A 373 23.07 -17.71 -3.46
CA GLU A 373 22.93 -17.39 -4.89
C GLU A 373 24.04 -16.42 -5.29
N GLU A 374 24.75 -16.73 -6.37
CA GLU A 374 25.73 -15.80 -6.93
C GLU A 374 25.02 -14.77 -7.80
N VAL A 375 25.16 -13.52 -7.48
CA VAL A 375 24.60 -12.41 -8.26
C VAL A 375 25.73 -11.70 -8.98
N HIS A 376 25.68 -11.76 -10.30
CA HIS A 376 26.63 -11.04 -11.16
C HIS A 376 26.05 -9.69 -11.52
N SER A 377 26.68 -8.61 -11.09
CA SER A 377 26.35 -7.25 -11.53
C SER A 377 27.45 -6.77 -12.49
N GLY A 378 27.10 -6.62 -13.77
CA GLY A 378 27.97 -6.06 -14.76
C GLY A 378 27.62 -4.60 -15.07
N ALA A 379 28.54 -3.66 -14.84
CA ALA A 379 28.46 -2.33 -15.44
C ALA A 379 29.38 -2.32 -16.67
N ALA A 380 28.81 -2.19 -17.86
CA ALA A 380 29.59 -2.00 -19.08
C ALA A 380 30.01 -0.53 -19.17
N THR A 381 31.30 -0.27 -19.01
CA THR A 381 31.94 0.95 -19.50
C THR A 381 32.77 0.59 -20.73
N ASP A 382 32.96 1.55 -21.62
CA ASP A 382 33.44 1.42 -23.02
C ASP A 382 34.76 0.65 -23.24
N GLN A 383 35.44 0.17 -22.22
CA GLN A 383 36.69 -0.60 -22.36
C GLN A 383 36.95 -1.71 -21.32
N THR A 384 36.14 -1.89 -20.29
CA THR A 384 36.38 -2.97 -19.30
C THR A 384 35.08 -3.42 -18.67
N VAL A 385 34.75 -4.72 -18.75
CA VAL A 385 33.66 -5.34 -18.00
C VAL A 385 34.20 -5.72 -16.65
N LEU A 386 33.95 -4.93 -15.63
CA LEU A 386 34.14 -5.32 -14.23
C LEU A 386 32.94 -6.12 -13.79
N MET A 387 33.11 -7.44 -13.71
CA MET A 387 32.14 -8.32 -13.06
C MET A 387 32.37 -8.29 -11.56
N ASP A 388 31.47 -7.67 -10.82
CA ASP A 388 31.44 -7.79 -9.36
C ASP A 388 30.50 -8.95 -9.00
N THR A 389 31.04 -10.00 -8.36
CA THR A 389 30.28 -11.16 -7.93
C THR A 389 29.96 -11.00 -6.45
N SER A 390 28.70 -10.81 -6.14
CA SER A 390 28.22 -10.72 -4.76
C SER A 390 27.45 -12.00 -4.39
N LEU A 391 27.70 -12.52 -3.19
CA LEU A 391 26.97 -13.65 -2.64
C LEU A 391 25.67 -13.14 -1.96
N LEU A 392 24.55 -13.57 -2.47
CA LEU A 392 23.23 -13.34 -1.89
C LEU A 392 22.84 -14.54 -1.04
N MET A 393 22.66 -14.33 0.25
CA MET A 393 22.20 -15.35 1.17
C MET A 393 20.69 -15.36 1.22
N ILE A 394 20.09 -16.53 1.02
CA ILE A 394 18.65 -16.74 1.07
C ILE A 394 18.34 -17.57 2.31
N THR A 395 17.52 -17.00 3.21
CA THR A 395 17.06 -17.71 4.40
C THR A 395 15.55 -17.91 4.30
N ARG A 396 15.12 -19.17 4.26
CA ARG A 396 13.71 -19.55 4.26
C ARG A 396 13.28 -20.00 5.63
N VAL A 397 12.26 -19.34 6.17
CA VAL A 397 11.62 -19.68 7.44
C VAL A 397 10.28 -20.31 7.13
N THR A 398 10.08 -21.58 7.46
CA THR A 398 8.84 -22.29 7.18
C THR A 398 8.12 -22.70 8.46
N LEU A 399 6.81 -22.45 8.51
CA LEU A 399 5.91 -22.90 9.56
C LEU A 399 4.64 -23.49 8.91
N GLY A 400 4.51 -24.80 8.93
CA GLY A 400 3.45 -25.53 8.24
C GLY A 400 3.56 -25.33 6.71
N HIS A 401 2.53 -24.83 6.07
CA HIS A 401 2.51 -24.55 4.62
C HIS A 401 2.96 -23.13 4.24
N ARG A 402 3.35 -22.32 5.21
CA ARG A 402 3.77 -20.92 4.99
C ARG A 402 5.28 -20.82 5.04
N THR A 403 5.86 -20.23 4.02
CA THR A 403 7.30 -19.94 3.95
C THR A 403 7.51 -18.44 3.78
N LEU A 404 8.48 -17.91 4.52
CA LEU A 404 8.95 -16.53 4.43
C LEU A 404 10.42 -16.55 4.01
N GLU A 405 10.76 -15.81 2.97
CA GLU A 405 12.11 -15.76 2.43
C GLU A 405 12.76 -14.41 2.73
N PHE A 406 13.98 -14.43 3.26
CA PHE A 406 14.86 -13.29 3.41
C PHE A 406 15.99 -13.40 2.42
N ARG A 407 16.29 -12.30 1.72
CA ARG A 407 17.43 -12.19 0.81
C ARG A 407 18.37 -11.13 1.36
N GLU A 408 19.55 -11.53 1.75
CA GLU A 408 20.52 -10.69 2.45
C GLU A 408 21.91 -10.84 1.84
N TYR A 409 22.60 -9.70 1.73
CA TYR A 409 24.05 -9.72 1.51
C TYR A 409 24.78 -9.83 2.85
N HIS A 410 26.00 -10.37 2.82
CA HIS A 410 26.83 -10.44 4.01
C HIS A 410 26.91 -9.08 4.76
N PRO A 411 26.75 -9.05 6.10
CA PRO A 411 26.78 -10.13 7.12
C PRO A 411 25.39 -10.67 7.57
N GLU A 412 24.55 -11.17 6.79
CA GLU A 412 23.29 -11.92 7.02
C GLU A 412 22.68 -11.79 8.44
N PRO A 413 22.25 -10.59 8.87
CA PRO A 413 21.86 -10.38 10.28
C PRO A 413 20.60 -11.15 10.68
N VAL A 414 19.66 -11.36 9.77
CA VAL A 414 18.41 -12.10 10.06
C VAL A 414 18.70 -13.59 10.19
N GLN A 415 19.51 -14.15 9.30
CA GLN A 415 19.91 -15.57 9.34
C GLN A 415 20.60 -15.90 10.67
N LYS A 416 21.64 -15.14 11.02
CA LYS A 416 22.40 -15.34 12.26
C LYS A 416 21.52 -15.21 13.49
N ALA A 417 20.63 -14.23 13.48
CA ALA A 417 19.68 -14.01 14.56
C ALA A 417 18.72 -15.19 14.77
N LEU A 418 18.16 -15.72 13.69
CA LEU A 418 17.22 -16.84 13.76
C LEU A 418 17.91 -18.16 14.14
N LEU A 419 19.11 -18.42 13.61
CA LEU A 419 19.92 -19.59 13.97
C LEU A 419 20.31 -19.61 15.46
N ALA A 420 20.51 -18.44 16.06
CA ALA A 420 20.78 -18.34 17.48
C ALA A 420 19.50 -18.43 18.35
N PHE A 421 18.42 -17.75 17.94
CA PHE A 421 17.20 -17.62 18.73
C PHE A 421 16.36 -18.89 18.78
N LEU A 422 16.11 -19.55 17.64
CA LEU A 422 15.16 -20.67 17.57
C LEU A 422 15.57 -21.86 18.44
N PRO A 423 16.85 -22.34 18.44
CA PRO A 423 17.28 -23.41 19.32
C PRO A 423 17.16 -23.03 20.80
N ALA A 424 17.54 -21.80 21.18
CA ALA A 424 17.50 -21.35 22.55
C ALA A 424 16.05 -21.20 23.07
N MET A 425 15.13 -20.80 22.21
CA MET A 425 13.69 -20.75 22.55
C MET A 425 13.10 -22.17 22.65
N ALA A 426 13.51 -23.08 21.77
CA ALA A 426 13.10 -24.48 21.84
C ALA A 426 13.56 -25.15 23.16
N GLU A 427 14.79 -24.89 23.58
CA GLU A 427 15.31 -25.36 24.85
C GLU A 427 14.55 -24.78 26.05
N LEU A 428 14.26 -23.47 26.02
CA LEU A 428 13.43 -22.82 27.05
C LEU A 428 12.05 -23.47 27.14
N ARG A 429 11.45 -23.80 26.02
CA ARG A 429 10.15 -24.50 25.98
C ARG A 429 10.21 -25.91 26.58
N LEU A 430 11.28 -26.64 26.33
CA LEU A 430 11.48 -27.96 26.93
C LEU A 430 11.65 -27.89 28.45
N ARG A 431 12.35 -26.86 28.95
CA ARG A 431 12.61 -26.65 30.37
C ARG A 431 11.40 -26.11 31.15
N ARG A 432 10.51 -25.39 30.46
CA ARG A 432 9.36 -24.68 31.07
C ARG A 432 8.11 -24.78 30.18
N PRO A 433 7.60 -25.99 29.94
CA PRO A 433 6.45 -26.19 29.06
C PRO A 433 5.19 -25.47 29.53
N GLU A 434 5.05 -25.24 30.83
CA GLU A 434 3.94 -24.53 31.44
C GLU A 434 3.79 -23.07 31.00
N TRP A 435 4.87 -22.45 30.51
CA TRP A 435 4.84 -21.06 30.02
C TRP A 435 4.26 -20.91 28.62
N PHE A 436 4.13 -22.00 27.86
CA PHE A 436 3.73 -21.97 26.45
C PHE A 436 2.28 -22.42 26.19
N GLY A 437 1.52 -22.69 27.24
CA GLY A 437 0.14 -23.17 27.16
C GLY A 437 0.01 -24.59 26.59
N ARG A 438 -1.12 -25.26 26.85
CA ARG A 438 -1.43 -26.52 26.15
C ARG A 438 -1.74 -26.19 24.69
N PRO A 439 -1.26 -27.00 23.72
CA PRO A 439 -1.69 -26.84 22.34
C PRO A 439 -3.22 -26.96 22.31
N LEU A 440 -3.88 -25.98 21.67
CA LEU A 440 -5.30 -26.09 21.38
C LEU A 440 -5.47 -27.40 20.59
N ARG A 441 -6.10 -28.39 21.20
CA ARG A 441 -6.55 -29.57 20.47
C ARG A 441 -7.46 -29.07 19.37
N HIS A 442 -7.10 -29.30 18.13
CA HIS A 442 -8.00 -29.11 17.02
C HIS A 442 -9.31 -29.83 17.34
N ALA A 443 -10.38 -29.09 17.55
CA ALA A 443 -11.71 -29.62 17.45
C ALA A 443 -11.83 -30.12 16.00
N ARG A 444 -11.86 -31.45 15.87
CA ARG A 444 -12.39 -32.09 14.69
C ARG A 444 -13.90 -31.84 14.76
N GLU A 445 -14.39 -31.06 13.80
CA GLU A 445 -15.66 -31.30 13.11
C GLU A 445 -15.72 -30.29 11.95
#